data_ab765cfd659c29108de8505d18c11e80
#
_entry.id   ab765cfd659c29108de8505d18c11e80
#
_cell.length_a   1.000
_cell.length_b   1.000
_cell.length_c   1.000
_cell.angle_alpha   90.00
_cell.angle_beta   90.00
_cell.angle_gamma   90.00
#
_symmetry.space_group_name_H-M   'P 1'
#
loop_
_entity.id
_entity.type
_entity.pdbx_description
1 polymer ?
#
loop_
_entity_poly.entity_id
_entity_poly.type
_entity_poly.pdbx_seq_one_letter_code
_entity_poly.pdbx_strand_id
1 'polypeptide(L)'
;NMTEAEKILWFRFLREYPVRFSNQILVGPYIVDFYCRKARLSIELDGSQHYEEHHRKYDEIRTTYLEMEGIKELRFPNSYIWDNFEGVCETIHQEVERRRNDLWSIPLSEVRNKR
;
A
#
# COMPACT_ATOMS: atom_id res chain seq x y z
N ASN A 1 6.52 -14.93 -4.94
CA ASN A 1 5.42 -15.46 -5.76
C ASN A 1 4.35 -14.43 -6.00
N MET A 2 4.67 -13.49 -6.86
CA MET A 2 3.72 -12.47 -7.23
C MET A 2 2.76 -13.00 -8.29
N THR A 3 1.49 -12.57 -8.21
CA THR A 3 0.52 -12.84 -9.26
C THR A 3 0.90 -12.03 -10.50
N GLU A 4 0.21 -12.29 -11.62
CA GLU A 4 0.47 -11.53 -12.85
C GLU A 4 0.18 -10.04 -12.64
N ALA A 5 -0.95 -9.72 -11.98
CA ALA A 5 -1.28 -8.33 -11.71
C ALA A 5 -0.20 -7.66 -10.87
N GLU A 6 0.28 -8.36 -9.85
CA GLU A 6 1.33 -7.82 -8.98
C GLU A 6 2.62 -7.60 -9.75
N LYS A 7 2.98 -8.54 -10.63
CA LYS A 7 4.17 -8.37 -11.44
C LYS A 7 4.10 -7.13 -12.32
N ILE A 8 2.95 -6.90 -12.93
CA ILE A 8 2.79 -5.74 -13.81
C ILE A 8 2.96 -4.45 -13.01
N LEU A 9 2.28 -4.35 -11.86
CA LEU A 9 2.38 -3.14 -11.06
C LEU A 9 3.80 -2.93 -10.56
N TRP A 10 4.44 -3.99 -10.12
CA TRP A 10 5.81 -3.92 -9.61
C TRP A 10 6.80 -3.51 -10.68
N PHE A 11 6.84 -4.25 -11.79
CA PHE A 11 7.89 -4.04 -12.79
C PHE A 11 7.66 -2.82 -13.65
N ARG A 12 6.40 -2.42 -13.84
CA ARG A 12 6.11 -1.28 -14.71
C ARG A 12 5.98 0.04 -13.96
N PHE A 13 5.87 0.01 -12.64
CA PHE A 13 5.65 1.25 -11.89
C PHE A 13 6.39 1.29 -10.56
N LEU A 14 6.11 0.37 -9.64
CA LEU A 14 6.59 0.54 -8.26
C LEU A 14 8.08 0.35 -8.12
N ARG A 15 8.66 -0.57 -8.87
CA ARG A 15 10.08 -0.86 -8.76
C ARG A 15 10.95 0.37 -9.03
N GLU A 16 10.52 1.20 -9.97
CA GLU A 16 11.29 2.38 -10.38
C GLU A 16 10.74 3.67 -9.76
N TYR A 17 9.75 3.56 -8.90
CA TYR A 17 9.13 4.75 -8.32
C TYR A 17 10.16 5.48 -7.44
N PRO A 18 10.20 6.83 -7.49
CA PRO A 18 11.23 7.60 -6.75
C PRO A 18 11.23 7.40 -5.25
N VAL A 19 10.09 7.09 -4.64
CA VAL A 19 10.02 6.77 -3.22
C VAL A 19 9.93 5.25 -3.11
N ARG A 20 10.83 4.67 -2.33
CA ARG A 20 11.01 3.22 -2.35
C ARG A 20 9.78 2.44 -1.89
N PHE A 21 9.39 1.47 -2.70
CA PHE A 21 8.43 0.43 -2.33
C PHE A 21 9.14 -0.91 -2.19
N SER A 22 8.67 -1.73 -1.26
CA SER A 22 9.09 -3.12 -1.15
C SER A 22 7.90 -4.00 -1.52
N ASN A 23 8.16 -5.20 -2.00
CA ASN A 23 7.08 -6.11 -2.34
C ASN A 23 7.06 -7.30 -1.38
N GLN A 24 5.86 -7.80 -1.12
CA GLN A 24 5.61 -8.98 -0.30
C GLN A 24 6.40 -8.95 1.00
N ILE A 25 6.14 -7.94 1.79
CA ILE A 25 6.88 -7.68 3.01
C ILE A 25 5.99 -7.87 4.23
N LEU A 26 6.59 -8.33 5.31
CA LEU A 26 5.89 -8.52 6.57
C LEU A 26 5.75 -7.17 7.28
N VAL A 27 4.52 -6.82 7.64
CA VAL A 27 4.23 -5.61 8.41
C VAL A 27 3.43 -6.07 9.62
N GLY A 28 4.07 -6.06 10.81
CA GLY A 28 3.49 -6.71 11.97
C GLY A 28 3.27 -8.19 11.66
N PRO A 29 2.08 -8.73 11.94
CA PRO A 29 1.80 -10.14 11.66
C PRO A 29 1.30 -10.37 10.24
N TYR A 30 1.24 -9.34 9.39
CA TYR A 30 0.60 -9.45 8.08
C TYR A 30 1.61 -9.29 6.95
N ILE A 31 1.45 -10.08 5.89
CA ILE A 31 2.21 -9.88 4.67
C ILE A 31 1.40 -8.98 3.77
N VAL A 32 2.01 -7.89 3.31
CA VAL A 32 1.36 -6.95 2.40
C VAL A 32 2.00 -7.08 1.02
N ASP A 33 1.20 -6.84 -0.03
CA ASP A 33 1.71 -6.98 -1.38
C ASP A 33 2.81 -5.97 -1.68
N PHE A 34 2.57 -4.70 -1.34
CA PHE A 34 3.56 -3.64 -1.54
C PHE A 34 3.49 -2.65 -0.39
N TYR A 35 4.64 -2.17 0.01
CA TYR A 35 4.70 -1.24 1.15
C TYR A 35 5.72 -0.15 0.89
N CYS A 36 5.30 1.10 1.13
CA CYS A 36 6.17 2.27 1.11
C CYS A 36 6.35 2.75 2.54
N ARG A 37 7.53 2.52 3.08
CA ARG A 37 7.81 2.85 4.47
C ARG A 37 7.73 4.35 4.73
N LYS A 38 8.29 5.14 3.81
CA LYS A 38 8.33 6.59 4.00
C LYS A 38 6.95 7.23 3.99
N ALA A 39 6.05 6.71 3.19
CA ALA A 39 4.68 7.23 3.13
C ALA A 39 3.73 6.50 4.05
N ARG A 40 4.17 5.42 4.70
CA ARG A 40 3.33 4.55 5.51
C ARG A 40 2.09 4.14 4.73
N LEU A 41 2.35 3.59 3.56
CA LEU A 41 1.31 3.25 2.61
C LEU A 41 1.48 1.81 2.16
N SER A 42 0.41 1.01 2.30
CA SER A 42 0.41 -0.34 1.77
C SER A 42 -0.55 -0.42 0.59
N ILE A 43 -0.24 -1.29 -0.36
CA ILE A 43 -1.06 -1.50 -1.53
C ILE A 43 -1.37 -2.98 -1.64
N GLU A 44 -2.65 -3.30 -1.84
CA GLU A 44 -3.12 -4.66 -2.01
C GLU A 44 -3.86 -4.79 -3.32
N LEU A 45 -3.59 -5.86 -4.04
CA LEU A 45 -4.34 -6.19 -5.24
C LEU A 45 -5.21 -7.39 -4.91
N ASP A 46 -6.50 -7.25 -5.11
CA ASP A 46 -7.46 -8.27 -4.71
C ASP A 46 -7.98 -9.06 -5.89
N GLY A 47 -7.92 -10.38 -5.77
CA GLY A 47 -8.60 -11.25 -6.69
C GLY A 47 -10.10 -11.25 -6.44
N SER A 48 -10.84 -12.05 -7.21
CA SER A 48 -12.29 -11.97 -7.23
C SER A 48 -13.00 -12.89 -6.24
N GLN A 49 -12.28 -13.66 -5.44
CA GLN A 49 -12.90 -14.75 -4.69
C GLN A 49 -13.08 -14.46 -3.21
N HIS A 50 -13.32 -13.21 -2.82
CA HIS A 50 -13.10 -12.86 -1.42
C HIS A 50 -14.30 -12.38 -0.66
N TYR A 51 -15.45 -13.00 -0.84
CA TYR A 51 -16.63 -12.42 -0.19
C TYR A 51 -17.26 -13.34 0.83
N GLU A 52 -16.50 -14.33 1.31
CA GLU A 52 -16.96 -15.14 2.41
C GLU A 52 -16.82 -14.36 3.71
N GLU A 53 -17.69 -14.65 4.66
CA GLU A 53 -17.76 -13.89 5.90
C GLU A 53 -16.46 -13.90 6.69
N HIS A 54 -15.80 -15.05 6.77
CA HIS A 54 -14.56 -15.12 7.55
C HIS A 54 -13.42 -14.34 6.89
N HIS A 55 -13.40 -14.28 5.56
CA HIS A 55 -12.41 -13.47 4.86
C HIS A 55 -12.64 -12.00 5.12
N ARG A 56 -13.90 -11.58 5.15
CA ARG A 56 -14.23 -10.19 5.41
C ARG A 56 -13.81 -9.78 6.81
N LYS A 57 -14.06 -10.63 7.80
CA LYS A 57 -13.66 -10.34 9.16
C LYS A 57 -12.15 -10.28 9.30
N TYR A 58 -11.45 -11.19 8.65
CA TYR A 58 -9.99 -11.17 8.65
C TYR A 58 -9.48 -9.85 8.07
N ASP A 59 -10.05 -9.43 6.93
CA ASP A 59 -9.63 -8.19 6.29
C ASP A 59 -9.90 -6.98 7.17
N GLU A 60 -11.03 -6.98 7.88
CA GLU A 60 -11.34 -5.87 8.78
C GLU A 60 -10.34 -5.77 9.93
N ILE A 61 -10.00 -6.90 10.51
CA ILE A 61 -9.01 -6.93 11.58
C ILE A 61 -7.67 -6.45 11.09
N ARG A 62 -7.27 -6.90 9.91
CA ARG A 62 -6.01 -6.51 9.30
C ARG A 62 -5.99 -5.00 9.03
N THR A 63 -7.05 -4.47 8.42
CA THR A 63 -7.13 -3.05 8.12
C THR A 63 -7.07 -2.22 9.38
N THR A 64 -7.80 -2.65 10.44
CA THR A 64 -7.77 -1.94 11.71
C THR A 64 -6.37 -1.92 12.30
N TYR A 65 -5.68 -3.06 12.24
CA TYR A 65 -4.31 -3.12 12.75
C TYR A 65 -3.41 -2.12 12.03
N LEU A 66 -3.48 -2.12 10.69
CA LEU A 66 -2.62 -1.24 9.91
C LEU A 66 -2.94 0.22 10.20
N GLU A 67 -4.23 0.56 10.32
CA GLU A 67 -4.62 1.93 10.63
C GLU A 67 -4.11 2.36 12.00
N MET A 68 -4.17 1.48 12.97
CA MET A 68 -3.66 1.80 14.30
C MET A 68 -2.15 2.01 14.29
N GLU A 69 -1.46 1.41 13.33
CA GLU A 69 -0.04 1.62 13.15
C GLU A 69 0.28 2.84 12.29
N GLY A 70 -0.74 3.58 11.88
CA GLY A 70 -0.55 4.78 11.08
C GLY A 70 -0.32 4.50 9.61
N ILE A 71 -0.73 3.32 9.15
CA ILE A 71 -0.51 2.90 7.77
C ILE A 71 -1.81 3.00 7.01
N LYS A 72 -1.79 3.70 5.89
CA LYS A 72 -2.93 3.76 4.97
C LYS A 72 -2.86 2.57 4.03
N GLU A 73 -3.99 1.90 3.84
CA GLU A 73 -4.06 0.78 2.91
C GLU A 73 -4.88 1.19 1.69
N LEU A 74 -4.30 1.03 0.50
CA LEU A 74 -5.01 1.17 -0.77
C LEU A 74 -5.25 -0.21 -1.33
N ARG A 75 -6.48 -0.48 -1.73
CA ARG A 75 -6.84 -1.78 -2.30
C ARG A 75 -7.44 -1.57 -3.68
N PHE A 76 -7.00 -2.37 -4.63
CA PHE A 76 -7.49 -2.32 -6.00
C PHE A 76 -7.88 -3.71 -6.45
N PRO A 77 -9.01 -3.88 -7.15
CA PRO A 77 -9.28 -5.16 -7.80
C PRO A 77 -8.19 -5.46 -8.83
N ASN A 78 -7.82 -6.72 -8.98
CA ASN A 78 -6.83 -7.10 -9.98
C ASN A 78 -7.21 -6.59 -11.38
N SER A 79 -8.52 -6.56 -11.68
CA SER A 79 -8.97 -6.13 -12.99
C SER A 79 -8.55 -4.70 -13.33
N TYR A 80 -8.35 -3.85 -12.33
CA TYR A 80 -7.92 -2.48 -12.59
C TYR A 80 -6.53 -2.43 -13.22
N ILE A 81 -5.71 -3.42 -12.96
CA ILE A 81 -4.36 -3.47 -13.56
C ILE A 81 -4.47 -3.59 -15.09
N TRP A 82 -5.47 -4.35 -15.56
CA TRP A 82 -5.70 -4.50 -17.00
C TRP A 82 -6.48 -3.34 -17.58
N ASP A 83 -7.47 -2.85 -16.86
CA ASP A 83 -8.48 -1.95 -17.40
C ASP A 83 -8.17 -0.49 -17.16
N ASN A 84 -7.40 -0.18 -16.12
CA ASN A 84 -7.15 1.22 -15.74
C ASN A 84 -5.82 1.36 -15.03
N PHE A 85 -4.77 0.85 -15.66
CA PHE A 85 -3.44 0.85 -15.05
C PHE A 85 -2.99 2.27 -14.70
N GLU A 86 -3.21 3.21 -15.62
CA GLU A 86 -2.79 4.58 -15.37
C GLU A 86 -3.52 5.20 -14.18
N GLY A 87 -4.80 4.87 -14.02
CA GLY A 87 -5.55 5.36 -12.87
C GLY A 87 -5.04 4.79 -11.57
N VAL A 88 -4.63 3.52 -11.57
CA VAL A 88 -4.03 2.92 -10.38
C VAL A 88 -2.73 3.65 -10.03
N CYS A 89 -1.87 3.85 -11.00
CA CYS A 89 -0.59 4.53 -10.78
C CYS A 89 -0.80 5.96 -10.29
N GLU A 90 -1.76 6.67 -10.88
CA GLU A 90 -2.06 8.02 -10.49
C GLU A 90 -2.56 8.09 -9.05
N THR A 91 -3.45 7.17 -8.69
CA THR A 91 -3.99 7.12 -7.32
C THR A 91 -2.88 6.86 -6.32
N ILE A 92 -1.99 5.93 -6.64
CA ILE A 92 -0.85 5.63 -5.76
C ILE A 92 0.04 6.85 -5.61
N HIS A 93 0.37 7.48 -6.73
CA HIS A 93 1.24 8.66 -6.70
C HIS A 93 0.64 9.79 -5.88
N GLN A 94 -0.64 10.07 -6.06
CA GLN A 94 -1.31 11.11 -5.31
C GLN A 94 -1.30 10.82 -3.82
N GLU A 95 -1.52 9.56 -3.46
CA GLU A 95 -1.53 9.20 -2.05
C GLU A 95 -0.13 9.32 -1.44
N VAL A 96 0.90 8.91 -2.16
CA VAL A 96 2.26 9.06 -1.68
C VAL A 96 2.58 10.53 -1.43
N GLU A 97 2.23 11.39 -2.39
CA GLU A 97 2.51 12.82 -2.25
C GLU A 97 1.75 13.42 -1.08
N ARG A 98 0.48 13.09 -0.94
CA ARG A 98 -0.32 13.61 0.17
C ARG A 98 0.26 13.17 1.51
N ARG A 99 0.61 11.91 1.64
CA ARG A 99 1.11 11.40 2.91
C ARG A 99 2.49 11.93 3.24
N ARG A 100 3.33 12.13 2.25
CA ARG A 100 4.66 12.72 2.47
C ARG A 100 4.52 14.16 2.94
N ASN A 101 3.62 14.91 2.36
CA ASN A 101 3.38 16.29 2.78
C ASN A 101 2.89 16.35 4.21
N ASP A 102 1.96 15.46 4.58
CA ASP A 102 1.47 15.40 5.95
C ASP A 102 2.60 15.09 6.93
N LEU A 103 3.45 14.13 6.59
CA LEU A 103 4.57 13.77 7.45
C LEU A 103 5.58 14.90 7.57
N TRP A 104 5.77 15.67 6.51
CA TRP A 104 6.74 16.76 6.52
C TRP A 104 6.23 18.01 7.23
N SER A 105 4.94 18.06 7.53
CA SER A 105 4.39 19.16 8.32
C SER A 105 4.63 18.97 9.82
N ILE A 106 5.18 17.84 10.23
CA ILE A 106 5.51 17.58 11.62
C ILE A 106 6.61 18.56 12.05
N PRO A 107 6.50 19.17 13.26
CA PRO A 107 7.53 20.08 13.74
C PRO A 107 8.92 19.44 13.73
N LEU A 108 9.91 20.25 13.41
CA LEU A 108 11.27 19.74 13.28
C LEU A 108 11.78 19.05 14.54
N SER A 109 11.38 19.54 15.70
CA SER A 109 11.77 18.93 16.96
C SER A 109 11.29 17.50 17.08
N GLU A 110 10.06 17.23 16.62
CA GLU A 110 9.54 15.86 16.65
C GLU A 110 10.24 14.97 15.64
N VAL A 111 10.56 15.51 14.48
CA VAL A 111 11.28 14.76 13.46
C VAL A 111 12.62 14.28 14.02
N ARG A 112 13.33 15.14 14.72
CA ARG A 112 14.61 14.78 15.31
C ARG A 112 14.50 13.68 16.34
N ASN A 113 13.42 13.71 17.12
CA ASN A 113 13.23 12.76 18.20
C ASN A 113 12.85 11.36 17.70
N LYS A 114 12.54 11.22 16.45
CA LYS A 114 12.13 9.95 15.88
C LYS A 114 13.23 9.23 15.14
N ARG A 115 14.42 9.69 15.27
CA ARG A 115 15.56 9.05 14.65
C ARG A 115 16.13 7.96 15.50
#